data_cee533f0fe58efb915e94e102ce5485c
#
_entry.id   cee533f0fe58efb915e94e102ce5485c
#
_cell.length_a   1.000
_cell.length_b   1.000
_cell.length_c   1.000
_cell.angle_alpha   90.00
_cell.angle_beta   90.00
_cell.angle_gamma   90.00
#
_symmetry.space_group_name_H-M   'P 1'
#
loop_
_entity.id
_entity.type
_entity.pdbx_description
1 polymer ?
#
loop_
_entity_poly.entity_id
_entity_poly.type
_entity_poly.pdbx_seq_one_letter_code
_entity_poly.pdbx_strand_id
1 'polypeptide(L)'
;GGSVRVYISKNQKIRLDESIIKTLNEEEKFGIKKYKTYQSFGKKVYKLRENFLKNLKKLKNNSKKIIGFGAPAKATTALNFFGINNEIDFIVEDNSLKHNKIIPGVSIPIYSKTKIKDKNATIMVLAWNFFDEIKSKNKALSNKFINMKELYE
;
A
#
# COMPACT_ATOMS: atom_id res chain seq x y z
N GLY A 1 -4.68 0.03 7.98
CA GLY A 1 -4.02 -0.73 9.02
C GLY A 1 -4.61 -0.43 10.38
N GLY A 2 -4.63 -1.42 11.25
CA GLY A 2 -5.05 -1.24 12.63
C GLY A 2 -4.03 -0.48 13.46
N SER A 3 -4.46 0.08 14.57
CA SER A 3 -3.60 0.66 15.58
C SER A 3 -4.06 0.24 16.97
N VAL A 4 -3.12 0.08 17.89
CA VAL A 4 -3.40 -0.25 19.30
C VAL A 4 -2.93 0.93 20.14
N ARG A 5 -3.80 1.38 21.06
CA ARG A 5 -3.43 2.34 22.10
C ARG A 5 -3.31 1.61 23.42
N VAL A 6 -2.16 1.70 24.04
CA VAL A 6 -1.87 1.05 25.34
C VAL A 6 -1.76 2.13 26.41
N TYR A 7 -2.49 1.94 27.52
CA TYR A 7 -2.38 2.79 28.71
C TYR A 7 -1.57 2.04 29.77
N ILE A 8 -0.51 2.68 30.26
CA ILE A 8 0.40 2.11 31.24
C ILE A 8 0.34 2.97 32.50
N SER A 9 0.23 2.33 33.67
CA SER A 9 0.25 3.01 34.97
C SER A 9 1.21 2.34 35.95
N LYS A 10 1.84 3.14 36.79
CA LYS A 10 2.64 2.66 37.95
C LYS A 10 1.76 2.26 39.15
N ASN A 11 0.47 2.59 39.11
CA ASN A 11 -0.45 2.26 40.21
C ASN A 11 -0.84 0.77 40.13
N GLN A 12 -0.28 -0.02 41.03
CA GLN A 12 -0.51 -1.46 41.12
C GLN A 12 -1.94 -1.87 41.52
N LYS A 13 -2.77 -0.92 42.01
CA LYS A 13 -4.18 -1.16 42.37
C LYS A 13 -5.12 -1.11 41.14
N ILE A 14 -4.66 -0.68 39.99
CA ILE A 14 -5.46 -0.66 38.76
C ILE A 14 -5.61 -2.10 38.25
N ARG A 15 -6.86 -2.56 38.14
CA ARG A 15 -7.15 -3.84 37.49
C ARG A 15 -6.90 -3.76 35.99
N LEU A 16 -6.44 -4.86 35.43
CA LEU A 16 -6.33 -4.99 33.98
C LEU A 16 -7.72 -4.91 33.34
N ASP A 17 -7.83 -4.14 32.29
CA ASP A 17 -9.06 -4.07 31.49
C ASP A 17 -9.31 -5.40 30.77
N GLU A 18 -10.57 -5.81 30.68
CA GLU A 18 -10.96 -7.07 30.04
C GLU A 18 -10.54 -7.13 28.57
N SER A 19 -10.43 -6.00 27.88
CA SER A 19 -9.94 -5.93 26.50
C SER A 19 -8.51 -6.44 26.35
N ILE A 20 -7.67 -6.27 27.40
CA ILE A 20 -6.31 -6.79 27.43
C ILE A 20 -6.34 -8.32 27.42
N ILE A 21 -7.13 -8.91 28.33
CA ILE A 21 -7.28 -10.38 28.44
C ILE A 21 -7.82 -10.97 27.12
N LYS A 22 -8.82 -10.32 26.56
CA LYS A 22 -9.39 -10.71 25.26
C LYS A 22 -8.32 -10.68 24.14
N THR A 23 -7.57 -9.59 24.04
CA THR A 23 -6.53 -9.43 23.04
C THR A 23 -5.42 -10.47 23.20
N LEU A 24 -4.94 -10.69 24.42
CA LEU A 24 -3.93 -11.72 24.70
C LEU A 24 -4.41 -13.13 24.30
N ASN A 25 -5.66 -13.46 24.60
CA ASN A 25 -6.25 -14.75 24.23
C ASN A 25 -6.38 -14.89 22.69
N GLU A 26 -6.73 -13.83 21.98
CA GLU A 26 -6.79 -13.81 20.52
C GLU A 26 -5.38 -14.01 19.92
N GLU A 27 -4.37 -13.34 20.45
CA GLU A 27 -2.98 -13.49 20.03
C GLU A 27 -2.44 -14.90 20.29
N GLU A 28 -2.77 -15.49 21.46
CA GLU A 28 -2.40 -16.87 21.79
C GLU A 28 -3.04 -17.87 20.82
N LYS A 29 -4.35 -17.73 20.55
CA LYS A 29 -5.08 -18.55 19.57
C LYS A 29 -4.49 -18.40 18.17
N PHE A 30 -4.10 -17.19 17.77
CA PHE A 30 -3.43 -16.92 16.49
C PHE A 30 -2.04 -17.58 16.43
N GLY A 31 -1.43 -17.82 17.57
CA GLY A 31 -0.13 -18.48 17.70
C GLY A 31 1.05 -17.55 17.46
N ILE A 32 0.99 -16.31 17.95
CA ILE A 32 2.08 -15.33 17.77
C ILE A 32 3.43 -15.76 18.37
N LYS A 33 3.43 -16.70 19.35
CA LYS A 33 4.63 -17.29 19.93
C LYS A 33 5.18 -18.47 19.12
N LYS A 34 4.49 -18.91 18.04
CA LYS A 34 4.87 -20.10 17.26
C LYS A 34 5.64 -19.68 16.01
N TYR A 35 6.87 -20.17 15.85
CA TYR A 35 7.68 -19.92 14.65
C TYR A 35 6.97 -20.26 13.33
N LYS A 36 6.20 -21.36 13.32
CA LYS A 36 5.40 -21.79 12.16
C LYS A 36 4.41 -20.72 11.67
N THR A 37 3.86 -19.92 12.57
CA THR A 37 2.97 -18.80 12.21
C THR A 37 3.69 -17.79 11.33
N TYR A 38 4.91 -17.42 11.68
CA TYR A 38 5.72 -16.46 10.91
C TYR A 38 6.22 -17.05 9.60
N GLN A 39 6.59 -18.33 9.59
CA GLN A 39 6.92 -19.01 8.31
C GLN A 39 5.73 -19.01 7.34
N SER A 40 4.53 -19.30 7.85
CA SER A 40 3.31 -19.30 7.04
C SER A 40 2.97 -17.90 6.54
N PHE A 41 3.17 -16.88 7.38
CA PHE A 41 3.02 -15.48 7.00
C PHE A 41 4.00 -15.12 5.88
N GLY A 42 5.29 -15.44 6.02
CA GLY A 42 6.30 -15.21 4.98
C GLY A 42 5.91 -15.81 3.64
N LYS A 43 5.48 -17.09 3.64
CA LYS A 43 5.01 -17.77 2.41
C LYS A 43 3.84 -17.03 1.76
N LYS A 44 2.85 -16.57 2.56
CA LYS A 44 1.72 -15.77 2.06
C LYS A 44 2.19 -14.46 1.43
N VAL A 45 3.12 -13.75 2.06
CA VAL A 45 3.66 -12.48 1.54
C VAL A 45 4.36 -12.68 0.20
N TYR A 46 5.18 -13.72 0.04
CA TYR A 46 5.80 -14.03 -1.25
C TYR A 46 4.77 -14.43 -2.30
N LYS A 47 3.71 -15.15 -1.93
CA LYS A 47 2.62 -15.48 -2.85
C LYS A 47 1.88 -14.22 -3.34
N LEU A 48 1.64 -13.25 -2.44
CA LEU A 48 1.07 -11.96 -2.83
C LEU A 48 1.98 -11.23 -3.83
N ARG A 49 3.30 -11.28 -3.64
CA ARG A 49 4.27 -10.71 -4.58
C ARG A 49 4.16 -11.33 -5.98
N GLU A 50 4.10 -12.66 -6.06
CA GLU A 50 3.94 -13.37 -7.32
C GLU A 50 2.64 -12.98 -8.04
N ASN A 51 1.52 -12.95 -7.31
CA ASN A 51 0.22 -12.55 -7.83
C ASN A 51 0.27 -11.11 -8.36
N PHE A 52 0.83 -10.20 -7.57
CA PHE A 52 0.98 -8.81 -7.96
C PHE A 52 1.74 -8.66 -9.28
N LEU A 53 2.92 -9.27 -9.39
CA LEU A 53 3.75 -9.18 -10.60
C LEU A 53 3.04 -9.78 -11.82
N LYS A 54 2.37 -10.91 -11.65
CA LYS A 54 1.58 -11.54 -12.72
C LYS A 54 0.46 -10.63 -13.21
N ASN A 55 -0.28 -10.03 -12.29
CA ASN A 55 -1.42 -9.17 -12.64
C ASN A 55 -0.96 -7.80 -13.16
N LEU A 56 0.15 -7.26 -12.65
CA LEU A 56 0.77 -6.05 -13.17
C LEU A 56 1.22 -6.23 -14.62
N LYS A 57 1.83 -7.37 -14.95
CA LYS A 57 2.19 -7.70 -16.33
C LYS A 57 0.98 -7.74 -17.26
N LYS A 58 -0.12 -8.35 -16.82
CA LYS A 58 -1.38 -8.33 -17.57
C LYS A 58 -1.93 -6.91 -17.76
N LEU A 59 -1.88 -6.10 -16.70
CA LEU A 59 -2.32 -4.71 -16.75
C LEU A 59 -1.47 -3.91 -17.75
N LYS A 60 -0.14 -4.08 -17.73
CA LYS A 60 0.78 -3.40 -18.66
C LYS A 60 0.52 -3.77 -20.10
N ASN A 61 0.16 -5.03 -20.39
CA ASN A 61 -0.20 -5.46 -21.74
C ASN A 61 -1.49 -4.80 -22.24
N ASN A 62 -2.44 -4.51 -21.35
CA ASN A 62 -3.73 -3.90 -21.66
C ASN A 62 -3.69 -2.36 -21.60
N SER A 63 -2.72 -1.79 -20.90
CA SER A 63 -2.60 -0.35 -20.67
C SER A 63 -1.21 0.10 -21.07
N LYS A 64 -1.11 0.91 -22.13
CA LYS A 64 0.18 1.42 -22.63
C LYS A 64 0.95 2.21 -21.56
N LYS A 65 0.26 2.79 -20.58
CA LYS A 65 0.82 3.65 -19.56
C LYS A 65 0.16 3.41 -18.20
N ILE A 66 1.00 3.25 -17.17
CA ILE A 66 0.55 3.15 -15.78
C ILE A 66 1.16 4.31 -14.99
N ILE A 67 0.31 5.09 -14.34
CA ILE A 67 0.71 6.22 -13.49
C ILE A 67 0.34 5.87 -12.04
N GLY A 68 1.31 5.99 -11.12
CA GLY A 68 1.04 5.86 -9.70
C GLY A 68 0.34 7.11 -9.14
N PHE A 69 -0.57 6.96 -8.19
CA PHE A 69 -1.16 8.08 -7.46
C PHE A 69 -0.89 7.93 -5.96
N GLY A 70 -0.21 8.93 -5.40
CA GLY A 70 0.21 9.01 -4.01
C GLY A 70 1.58 8.36 -3.76
N ALA A 71 2.42 9.04 -2.99
CA ALA A 71 3.76 8.58 -2.61
C ALA A 71 3.91 8.49 -1.07
N PRO A 72 3.07 7.72 -0.36
CA PRO A 72 3.25 7.49 1.08
C PRO A 72 4.42 6.54 1.35
N ALA A 73 4.98 6.56 2.57
CA ALA A 73 6.09 5.68 2.95
C ALA A 73 5.81 4.20 2.67
N LYS A 74 4.59 3.73 2.94
CA LYS A 74 4.17 2.34 2.66
C LYS A 74 4.23 1.99 1.16
N ALA A 75 4.01 2.94 0.26
CA ALA A 75 4.15 2.71 -1.18
C ALA A 75 5.63 2.47 -1.54
N THR A 76 6.56 3.24 -0.96
CA THR A 76 8.00 3.01 -1.13
C THR A 76 8.38 1.58 -0.74
N THR A 77 7.95 1.12 0.44
CA THR A 77 8.21 -0.25 0.91
C THR A 77 7.61 -1.28 -0.04
N ALA A 78 6.36 -1.09 -0.48
CA ALA A 78 5.67 -2.04 -1.36
C ALA A 78 6.33 -2.11 -2.75
N LEU A 79 6.64 -0.97 -3.37
CA LEU A 79 7.27 -0.92 -4.69
C LEU A 79 8.64 -1.59 -4.69
N ASN A 80 9.46 -1.35 -3.64
CA ASN A 80 10.75 -2.04 -3.47
C ASN A 80 10.57 -3.54 -3.27
N PHE A 81 9.64 -3.96 -2.41
CA PHE A 81 9.36 -5.37 -2.16
C PHE A 81 8.88 -6.10 -3.42
N PHE A 82 8.02 -5.47 -4.20
CA PHE A 82 7.56 -6.04 -5.47
C PHE A 82 8.63 -5.98 -6.57
N GLY A 83 9.65 -5.14 -6.43
CA GLY A 83 10.72 -4.98 -7.42
C GLY A 83 10.26 -4.22 -8.66
N ILE A 84 9.46 -3.16 -8.45
CA ILE A 84 8.91 -2.34 -9.52
C ILE A 84 9.98 -1.33 -9.99
N ASN A 85 10.27 -1.30 -11.28
CA ASN A 85 11.22 -0.38 -11.89
C ASN A 85 10.58 0.43 -13.03
N ASN A 86 10.20 -0.25 -14.12
CA ASN A 86 9.76 0.39 -15.37
C ASN A 86 8.26 0.18 -15.65
N GLU A 87 7.54 -0.48 -14.76
CA GLU A 87 6.12 -0.77 -14.93
C GLU A 87 5.24 0.45 -14.67
N ILE A 88 5.71 1.36 -13.82
CA ILE A 88 5.07 2.64 -13.51
C ILE A 88 5.91 3.75 -14.13
N ASP A 89 5.30 4.54 -15.00
CA ASP A 89 6.00 5.60 -15.75
C ASP A 89 6.43 6.78 -14.84
N PHE A 90 5.54 7.18 -13.94
CA PHE A 90 5.78 8.17 -12.90
C PHE A 90 4.69 8.11 -11.83
N ILE A 91 4.91 8.81 -10.74
CA ILE A 91 3.92 8.95 -9.66
C ILE A 91 3.46 10.40 -9.58
N VAL A 92 2.17 10.61 -9.33
CA VAL A 92 1.65 11.93 -8.99
C VAL A 92 1.29 12.00 -7.51
N GLU A 93 1.52 13.17 -6.92
CA GLU A 93 1.35 13.41 -5.49
C GLU A 93 0.74 14.81 -5.28
N ASP A 94 -0.17 14.93 -4.32
CA ASP A 94 -0.78 16.23 -3.99
C ASP A 94 0.15 17.12 -3.12
N ASN A 95 1.05 16.50 -2.35
CA ASN A 95 2.04 17.23 -1.55
C ASN A 95 3.18 17.74 -2.45
N SER A 96 3.22 19.05 -2.68
CA SER A 96 4.22 19.71 -3.52
C SER A 96 5.67 19.53 -3.03
N LEU A 97 5.89 19.29 -1.73
CA LEU A 97 7.22 19.02 -1.18
C LEU A 97 7.86 17.74 -1.69
N LYS A 98 7.08 16.86 -2.31
CA LYS A 98 7.56 15.61 -2.93
C LYS A 98 7.77 15.74 -4.44
N HIS A 99 7.32 16.81 -5.07
CA HIS A 99 7.47 16.99 -6.52
C HIS A 99 8.95 17.11 -6.91
N ASN A 100 9.27 16.62 -8.10
CA ASN A 100 10.62 16.57 -8.68
C ASN A 100 11.63 15.75 -7.84
N LYS A 101 11.11 14.87 -6.98
CA LYS A 101 11.88 13.85 -6.27
C LYS A 101 11.63 12.48 -6.89
N ILE A 102 12.31 11.48 -6.39
CA ILE A 102 12.14 10.07 -6.79
C ILE A 102 11.73 9.22 -5.60
N ILE A 103 11.07 8.10 -5.88
CA ILE A 103 10.86 7.08 -4.86
C ILE A 103 12.19 6.37 -4.59
N PRO A 104 12.68 6.37 -3.35
CA PRO A 104 13.92 5.69 -2.99
C PRO A 104 13.88 4.20 -3.35
N GLY A 105 14.98 3.70 -3.91
CA GLY A 105 15.17 2.28 -4.25
C GLY A 105 14.64 1.88 -5.63
N VAL A 106 13.56 2.50 -6.13
CA VAL A 106 12.97 2.18 -7.44
C VAL A 106 13.09 3.33 -8.46
N SER A 107 13.63 4.48 -8.05
CA SER A 107 13.94 5.64 -8.91
C SER A 107 12.76 6.19 -9.73
N ILE A 108 11.52 5.89 -9.37
CA ILE A 108 10.32 6.38 -10.07
C ILE A 108 10.12 7.86 -9.72
N PRO A 109 10.03 8.77 -10.73
CA PRO A 109 9.88 10.20 -10.47
C PRO A 109 8.50 10.57 -9.98
N ILE A 110 8.44 11.61 -9.14
CA ILE A 110 7.22 12.13 -8.53
C ILE A 110 6.91 13.52 -9.10
N TYR A 111 5.68 13.72 -9.58
CA TYR A 111 5.24 14.98 -10.17
C TYR A 111 3.90 15.46 -9.59
N SER A 112 3.53 16.68 -9.94
CA SER A 112 2.17 17.19 -9.78
C SER A 112 1.21 16.42 -10.69
N LYS A 113 -0.05 16.29 -10.30
CA LYS A 113 -1.12 15.68 -11.12
C LYS A 113 -1.35 16.38 -12.46
N THR A 114 -0.91 17.63 -12.63
CA THR A 114 -0.93 18.34 -13.92
C THR A 114 -0.07 17.66 -14.99
N LYS A 115 0.82 16.75 -14.61
CA LYS A 115 1.63 15.93 -15.51
C LYS A 115 0.82 14.85 -16.25
N ILE A 116 -0.36 14.49 -15.74
CA ILE A 116 -1.26 13.52 -16.41
C ILE A 116 -1.86 14.18 -17.65
N LYS A 117 -1.37 13.80 -18.82
CA LYS A 117 -1.89 14.28 -20.12
C LYS A 117 -2.61 13.18 -20.91
N ASP A 118 -2.22 11.92 -20.67
CA ASP A 118 -2.76 10.77 -21.36
C ASP A 118 -4.04 10.28 -20.66
N LYS A 119 -5.17 10.49 -21.29
CA LYS A 119 -6.48 10.05 -20.78
C LYS A 119 -6.66 8.52 -20.79
N ASN A 120 -5.87 7.82 -21.59
CA ASN A 120 -5.90 6.34 -21.68
C ASN A 120 -4.98 5.66 -20.69
N ALA A 121 -4.15 6.43 -19.93
CA ALA A 121 -3.31 5.88 -18.88
C ALA A 121 -4.18 5.30 -17.75
N THR A 122 -3.76 4.16 -17.21
CA THR A 122 -4.35 3.62 -15.98
C THR A 122 -3.70 4.27 -14.76
N ILE A 123 -4.50 4.81 -13.85
CA ILE A 123 -4.03 5.38 -12.59
C ILE A 123 -4.11 4.33 -11.50
N MET A 124 -2.96 3.86 -11.03
CA MET A 124 -2.84 2.92 -9.91
C MET A 124 -2.66 3.69 -8.61
N VAL A 125 -3.64 3.61 -7.71
CA VAL A 125 -3.59 4.29 -6.42
C VAL A 125 -2.70 3.52 -5.45
N LEU A 126 -1.55 4.12 -5.10
CA LEU A 126 -0.56 3.57 -4.18
C LEU A 126 -0.88 3.88 -2.72
N ALA A 127 -1.69 4.93 -2.50
CA ALA A 127 -2.26 5.25 -1.19
C ALA A 127 -3.58 4.46 -0.96
N TRP A 128 -3.54 3.16 -1.11
CA TRP A 128 -4.68 2.23 -1.23
C TRP A 128 -5.78 2.39 -0.16
N ASN A 129 -5.47 2.84 1.05
CA ASN A 129 -6.47 3.07 2.10
C ASN A 129 -7.40 4.26 1.81
N PHE A 130 -6.98 5.14 0.89
CA PHE A 130 -7.70 6.35 0.49
C PHE A 130 -8.20 6.25 -0.96
N PHE A 131 -8.34 5.04 -1.48
CA PHE A 131 -8.70 4.80 -2.88
C PHE A 131 -9.97 5.53 -3.29
N ASP A 132 -11.06 5.33 -2.55
CA ASP A 132 -12.37 5.89 -2.88
C ASP A 132 -12.36 7.42 -2.79
N GLU A 133 -11.67 7.96 -1.77
CA GLU A 133 -11.50 9.39 -1.60
C GLU A 133 -10.71 10.01 -2.76
N ILE A 134 -9.57 9.41 -3.11
CA ILE A 134 -8.73 9.87 -4.22
C ILE A 134 -9.50 9.80 -5.53
N LYS A 135 -10.17 8.70 -5.82
CA LYS A 135 -10.98 8.53 -7.02
C LYS A 135 -12.10 9.57 -7.09
N SER A 136 -12.81 9.80 -5.98
CA SER A 136 -13.90 10.78 -5.90
C SER A 136 -13.40 12.21 -6.13
N LYS A 137 -12.29 12.61 -5.52
CA LYS A 137 -11.70 13.94 -5.67
C LYS A 137 -11.14 14.21 -7.07
N ASN A 138 -10.85 13.17 -7.85
CA ASN A 138 -10.22 13.27 -9.15
C ASN A 138 -11.15 12.82 -10.30
N LYS A 139 -12.47 12.94 -10.14
CA LYS A 139 -13.47 12.60 -11.18
C LYS A 139 -13.28 13.34 -12.50
N ALA A 140 -12.67 14.53 -12.47
CA ALA A 140 -12.34 15.28 -13.67
C ALA A 140 -11.27 14.60 -14.55
N LEU A 141 -10.49 13.69 -13.99
CA LEU A 141 -9.61 12.81 -14.72
C LEU A 141 -10.45 11.64 -15.26
N SER A 142 -10.65 11.58 -16.56
CA SER A 142 -11.42 10.50 -17.21
C SER A 142 -10.68 9.14 -17.26
N ASN A 143 -9.53 9.05 -16.57
CA ASN A 143 -8.70 7.86 -16.52
C ASN A 143 -9.36 6.71 -15.75
N LYS A 144 -8.97 5.48 -16.10
CA LYS A 144 -9.28 4.30 -15.28
C LYS A 144 -8.48 4.34 -14.00
N PHE A 145 -9.15 4.28 -12.85
CA PHE A 145 -8.52 4.14 -11.53
C PHE A 145 -8.59 2.67 -11.07
N ILE A 146 -7.47 2.16 -10.56
CA ILE A 146 -7.39 0.86 -9.92
C ILE A 146 -6.75 1.00 -8.53
N ASN A 147 -7.19 0.19 -7.58
CA ASN A 147 -6.53 0.07 -6.29
C ASN A 147 -5.34 -0.89 -6.44
N MET A 148 -4.16 -0.49 -5.95
CA MET A 148 -2.98 -1.37 -5.96
C MET A 148 -3.27 -2.75 -5.33
N LYS A 149 -4.17 -2.82 -4.36
CA LYS A 149 -4.59 -4.08 -3.72
C LYS A 149 -5.21 -5.07 -4.69
N GLU A 150 -5.98 -4.61 -5.67
CA GLU A 150 -6.63 -5.46 -6.67
C GLU A 150 -5.63 -6.33 -7.47
N LEU A 151 -4.33 -6.00 -7.42
CA LEU A 151 -3.32 -6.76 -8.13
C LEU A 151 -2.76 -7.94 -7.33
N TYR A 152 -2.99 -8.02 -6.01
CA TYR A 152 -2.46 -9.11 -5.18
C TYR A 152 -3.53 -9.84 -4.34
N GLU A 153 -4.71 -9.30 -4.20
CA GLU A 153 -5.88 -9.98 -3.64
C GLU A 153 -6.51 -10.86 -4.73
#